data_9a66317bfc5adb3d29904539a8b75aff
#
_entry.id   9a66317bfc5adb3d29904539a8b75aff
#
_cell.length_a   1.000
_cell.length_b   1.000
_cell.length_c   1.000
_cell.angle_alpha   90.00
_cell.angle_beta   90.00
_cell.angle_gamma   90.00
#
_symmetry.space_group_name_H-M   'P 1'
#
loop_
_entity.id
_entity.type
_entity.pdbx_description
1 polymer ?
#
loop_
_entity_poly.entity_id
_entity_poly.type
_entity_poly.pdbx_seq_one_letter_code
_entity_poly.pdbx_strand_id
1 'polypeptide(L)'
;MDYQYKIIVSNRTVYKEFEIAAGVENVRLGTTSSCEFRLNPETFFSEIEIEFSVHSNKWNMDCADQLYFSRGDMRKIYSMEINHGDMISVCYSNTGNEAFEMRFMIDFEAKVPNYNWYIELPERIEISSEPGAAVVLRSQFEKNIQLVIQKRGKSYFLQKVQSAFGVLRNGQQIEQSVELHDCDFFSVDEYQFYFKEGKIYFDQTGLRINKIPVHEIRHCVNELEYPLFNRNTRIIKQLPDDKIEILDAPEIPKKPENNIVMNLMPSITMIGLVVVFRGIMNTSGSSGSYVILSVCSMALGVVTTILGFLSGNKKYKMDCEERITKYNSYIDKKKHEIEIKREEEEESLRDTYCDVASDVDTAMNFDRRLFERTREDADFLCVYLGKGSVESERQIDYRKQERMEVGDELTDLPEKICDMYAKIDHAPVYADLKNANAVGVVGEKKALYAMFKNIAIDISVRHYYGDVRLFLLVDDEKQYEWVRMLPHLGNEKGTRNIVCNNESKNNLFENLFRELNYREQTKNIPYYCVILVENEFGIKNHPISRYIERAAELGMVFVFFETSAEKLPLHCNQIVTLTSGHEGNICLSENGNKVQEFEYQAISDMQAGAVVQMLAPVYCEEIGLENSLR
;
A
#
# COMPACT_ATOMS: atom_id res chain seq x y z
N MET A 1 31.66 -14.34 -23.01
CA MET A 1 31.27 -13.25 -22.10
C MET A 1 30.52 -13.84 -20.94
N ASP A 2 30.98 -13.59 -19.73
CA ASP A 2 30.57 -14.36 -18.54
C ASP A 2 29.57 -13.62 -17.65
N TYR A 3 29.08 -12.50 -18.15
CA TYR A 3 28.05 -11.74 -17.48
C TYR A 3 26.70 -12.14 -18.05
N GLN A 4 25.71 -12.16 -17.21
CA GLN A 4 24.34 -12.19 -17.62
C GLN A 4 23.96 -10.77 -18.08
N TYR A 5 23.38 -10.66 -19.26
CA TYR A 5 22.95 -9.38 -19.80
C TYR A 5 21.43 -9.32 -19.79
N LYS A 6 20.92 -8.14 -19.56
CA LYS A 6 19.49 -7.89 -19.56
C LYS A 6 19.17 -6.73 -20.51
N ILE A 7 18.21 -6.96 -21.38
CA ILE A 7 17.62 -5.92 -22.23
C ILE A 7 16.25 -5.60 -21.67
N ILE A 8 16.06 -4.35 -21.28
CA ILE A 8 14.78 -3.84 -20.81
C ILE A 8 14.18 -3.00 -21.92
N VAL A 9 13.01 -3.38 -22.40
CA VAL A 9 12.23 -2.65 -23.38
C VAL A 9 11.05 -2.00 -22.71
N SER A 10 10.92 -0.70 -22.82
CA SER A 10 9.81 0.04 -22.25
C SER A 10 9.27 1.08 -23.20
N ASN A 11 7.98 1.14 -23.33
CA ASN A 11 7.25 2.26 -23.87
C ASN A 11 6.01 2.49 -23.02
N ARG A 12 5.10 3.31 -23.48
CA ARG A 12 3.88 3.68 -22.77
C ARG A 12 2.93 2.52 -22.49
N THR A 13 3.07 1.40 -23.22
CA THR A 13 2.19 0.22 -23.12
C THR A 13 2.92 -1.07 -22.89
N VAL A 14 4.22 -1.11 -23.17
CA VAL A 14 5.06 -2.31 -23.09
C VAL A 14 6.15 -2.08 -22.06
N TYR A 15 6.26 -2.99 -21.13
CA TYR A 15 7.44 -3.18 -20.31
C TYR A 15 7.83 -4.64 -20.37
N LYS A 16 9.03 -4.94 -20.83
CA LYS A 16 9.49 -6.32 -20.97
C LYS A 16 10.98 -6.42 -20.71
N GLU A 17 11.36 -7.42 -19.94
CA GLU A 17 12.75 -7.73 -19.65
C GLU A 17 13.12 -9.02 -20.38
N PHE A 18 14.28 -9.00 -21.03
CA PHE A 18 14.84 -10.15 -21.71
C PHE A 18 16.23 -10.41 -21.14
N GLU A 19 16.46 -11.63 -20.72
CA GLU A 19 17.77 -12.06 -20.22
C GLU A 19 18.54 -12.77 -21.33
N ILE A 20 19.77 -12.31 -21.58
CA ILE A 20 20.69 -12.98 -22.47
C ILE A 20 21.55 -13.91 -21.62
N ALA A 21 21.45 -15.20 -21.91
CA ALA A 21 22.24 -16.20 -21.23
C ALA A 21 23.75 -16.01 -21.49
N ALA A 22 24.58 -16.34 -20.51
CA ALA A 22 26.00 -16.28 -20.64
C ALA A 22 26.47 -17.16 -21.83
N GLY A 23 27.38 -16.62 -22.66
CA GLY A 23 27.89 -17.31 -23.84
C GLY A 23 27.09 -17.13 -25.13
N VAL A 24 25.94 -16.44 -25.09
CA VAL A 24 25.18 -16.07 -26.29
C VAL A 24 25.85 -14.86 -26.95
N GLU A 25 26.20 -14.97 -28.21
CA GLU A 25 26.93 -13.93 -28.96
C GLU A 25 26.05 -13.18 -29.96
N ASN A 26 24.87 -13.70 -30.25
CA ASN A 26 23.93 -13.09 -31.17
C ASN A 26 22.49 -13.36 -30.73
N VAL A 27 21.66 -12.32 -30.67
CA VAL A 27 20.27 -12.39 -30.29
C VAL A 27 19.46 -11.38 -31.10
N ARG A 28 18.25 -11.73 -31.51
CA ARG A 28 17.32 -10.84 -32.21
C ARG A 28 16.12 -10.52 -31.33
N LEU A 29 15.85 -9.23 -31.26
CA LEU A 29 14.68 -8.68 -30.58
C LEU A 29 13.73 -8.09 -31.62
N GLY A 30 12.46 -8.45 -31.56
CA GLY A 30 11.50 -7.85 -32.47
C GLY A 30 10.13 -8.50 -32.49
N THR A 31 9.33 -8.10 -33.47
CA THR A 31 7.95 -8.54 -33.65
C THR A 31 7.80 -9.71 -34.60
N THR A 32 8.86 -10.06 -35.33
CA THR A 32 8.87 -11.15 -36.32
C THR A 32 9.05 -12.52 -35.68
N SER A 33 8.64 -13.57 -36.37
CA SER A 33 8.78 -14.95 -35.89
C SER A 33 10.24 -15.43 -35.85
N SER A 34 11.16 -14.71 -36.49
CA SER A 34 12.60 -14.98 -36.52
C SER A 34 13.34 -14.48 -35.27
N CYS A 35 12.69 -13.70 -34.41
CA CYS A 35 13.30 -13.15 -33.22
C CYS A 35 13.19 -14.11 -32.04
N GLU A 36 14.28 -14.29 -31.30
CA GLU A 36 14.32 -15.03 -30.03
C GLU A 36 13.55 -14.26 -28.94
N PHE A 37 13.77 -12.96 -28.89
CA PHE A 37 13.07 -12.06 -27.97
C PHE A 37 11.87 -11.41 -28.67
N ARG A 38 10.69 -11.91 -28.35
CA ARG A 38 9.48 -11.51 -29.07
C ARG A 38 8.75 -10.38 -28.38
N LEU A 39 8.46 -9.36 -29.17
CA LEU A 39 7.53 -8.29 -28.84
C LEU A 39 6.17 -8.58 -29.51
N ASN A 40 5.08 -8.15 -28.88
CA ASN A 40 3.76 -8.33 -29.47
C ASN A 40 3.59 -7.38 -30.67
N PRO A 41 3.39 -7.88 -31.90
CA PRO A 41 3.25 -7.02 -33.09
C PRO A 41 2.06 -6.08 -33.03
N GLU A 42 1.01 -6.43 -32.28
CA GLU A 42 -0.19 -5.57 -32.14
C GLU A 42 0.06 -4.28 -31.35
N THR A 43 1.20 -4.20 -30.64
CA THR A 43 1.53 -3.02 -29.80
C THR A 43 2.41 -2.00 -30.54
N PHE A 44 2.89 -2.32 -31.73
CA PHE A 44 3.81 -1.50 -32.51
C PHE A 44 3.22 -1.12 -33.86
N PHE A 45 3.62 0.03 -34.36
CA PHE A 45 3.10 0.60 -35.61
C PHE A 45 3.62 -0.14 -36.87
N SER A 46 4.81 -0.70 -36.80
CA SER A 46 5.41 -1.48 -37.88
C SER A 46 6.28 -2.60 -37.32
N GLU A 47 6.72 -3.51 -38.18
CA GLU A 47 7.63 -4.56 -37.79
C GLU A 47 8.92 -4.00 -37.19
N ILE A 48 9.36 -4.63 -36.12
CA ILE A 48 10.58 -4.30 -35.39
C ILE A 48 11.50 -5.50 -35.49
N GLU A 49 12.75 -5.26 -35.88
CA GLU A 49 13.82 -6.24 -35.85
C GLU A 49 15.13 -5.53 -35.50
N ILE A 50 15.72 -5.95 -34.38
CA ILE A 50 17.00 -5.44 -33.87
C ILE A 50 17.88 -6.63 -33.59
N GLU A 51 19.09 -6.62 -34.15
CA GLU A 51 20.09 -7.64 -33.92
C GLU A 51 21.14 -7.15 -32.91
N PHE A 52 21.38 -7.96 -31.90
CA PHE A 52 22.45 -7.76 -30.91
C PHE A 52 23.54 -8.76 -31.20
N SER A 53 24.74 -8.28 -31.41
CA SER A 53 25.88 -9.13 -31.72
C SER A 53 27.12 -8.72 -30.94
N VAL A 54 27.98 -9.67 -30.64
CA VAL A 54 29.25 -9.42 -29.96
C VAL A 54 30.36 -9.29 -30.96
N HIS A 55 30.94 -8.09 -31.06
CA HIS A 55 32.13 -7.85 -31.88
C HIS A 55 33.27 -7.33 -31.00
N SER A 56 34.43 -7.94 -31.12
CA SER A 56 35.63 -7.53 -30.34
C SER A 56 35.39 -7.42 -28.84
N ASN A 57 34.63 -8.37 -28.28
CA ASN A 57 34.25 -8.43 -26.86
C ASN A 57 33.31 -7.29 -26.37
N LYS A 58 32.61 -6.65 -27.31
CA LYS A 58 31.67 -5.59 -27.05
C LYS A 58 30.34 -5.90 -27.72
N TRP A 59 29.27 -5.56 -27.02
CA TRP A 59 27.94 -5.67 -27.60
C TRP A 59 27.69 -4.53 -28.59
N ASN A 60 27.22 -4.90 -29.77
CA ASN A 60 26.72 -3.98 -30.78
C ASN A 60 25.28 -4.30 -31.08
N MET A 61 24.54 -3.29 -31.45
CA MET A 61 23.16 -3.45 -31.90
C MET A 61 23.01 -2.82 -33.29
N ASP A 62 22.27 -3.52 -34.14
CA ASP A 62 22.00 -3.16 -35.51
C ASP A 62 20.50 -3.20 -35.76
N CYS A 63 19.97 -2.27 -36.55
CA CYS A 63 18.57 -2.28 -36.96
C CYS A 63 18.43 -2.15 -38.47
N ALA A 64 17.27 -2.61 -38.98
CA ALA A 64 16.90 -2.42 -40.38
C ALA A 64 16.55 -0.95 -40.69
N ASP A 65 16.58 -0.57 -41.97
CA ASP A 65 16.33 0.83 -42.42
C ASP A 65 15.01 1.45 -42.01
N GLN A 66 14.09 0.64 -41.50
CA GLN A 66 12.78 1.10 -40.98
C GLN A 66 12.88 1.73 -39.60
N LEU A 67 13.95 1.47 -38.87
CA LEU A 67 14.22 1.95 -37.53
C LEU A 67 15.54 2.72 -37.48
N TYR A 68 15.73 3.50 -36.43
CA TYR A 68 17.01 4.09 -36.06
C TYR A 68 17.11 4.23 -34.56
N PHE A 69 18.32 4.29 -34.05
CA PHE A 69 18.64 4.51 -32.64
C PHE A 69 18.93 5.97 -32.39
N SER A 70 18.54 6.47 -31.22
CA SER A 70 18.88 7.81 -30.75
C SER A 70 19.27 7.77 -29.28
N ARG A 71 20.30 8.53 -28.92
CA ARG A 71 20.70 8.79 -27.51
C ARG A 71 20.19 10.17 -27.03
N GLY A 72 19.17 10.71 -27.64
CA GLY A 72 18.63 12.04 -27.34
C GLY A 72 19.28 13.19 -28.13
N ASP A 73 20.19 12.90 -29.07
CA ASP A 73 20.97 13.86 -29.84
C ASP A 73 20.50 14.04 -31.30
N MET A 74 19.29 13.75 -31.63
CA MET A 74 18.68 13.87 -32.99
C MET A 74 19.46 13.19 -34.14
N ARG A 75 20.52 12.44 -33.85
CA ARG A 75 21.25 11.70 -34.88
C ARG A 75 20.60 10.35 -35.10
N LYS A 76 20.41 10.01 -36.37
CA LYS A 76 19.94 8.67 -36.75
C LYS A 76 21.12 7.72 -36.80
N ILE A 77 21.16 6.74 -35.95
CA ILE A 77 22.20 5.73 -35.84
C ILE A 77 21.56 4.39 -36.17
N TYR A 78 22.12 3.62 -37.05
CA TYR A 78 21.60 2.31 -37.48
C TYR A 78 22.41 1.14 -36.91
N SER A 79 23.65 1.40 -36.50
CA SER A 79 24.53 0.46 -35.84
C SER A 79 25.34 1.17 -34.76
N MET A 80 25.39 0.61 -33.56
CA MET A 80 26.09 1.24 -32.45
C MET A 80 26.57 0.22 -31.40
N GLU A 81 27.69 0.55 -30.78
CA GLU A 81 28.16 -0.13 -29.57
C GLU A 81 27.28 0.26 -28.37
N ILE A 82 26.93 -0.73 -27.54
CA ILE A 82 26.15 -0.55 -26.33
C ILE A 82 26.93 -0.95 -25.09
N ASN A 83 26.75 -0.18 -24.03
CA ASN A 83 27.42 -0.38 -22.74
C ASN A 83 26.40 -0.49 -21.61
N HIS A 84 26.87 -0.96 -20.45
CA HIS A 84 26.04 -1.03 -19.24
C HIS A 84 25.41 0.31 -18.90
N GLY A 85 24.10 0.29 -18.68
CA GLY A 85 23.34 1.47 -18.31
C GLY A 85 22.92 2.38 -19.46
N ASP A 86 23.32 2.06 -20.71
CA ASP A 86 22.90 2.83 -21.88
C ASP A 86 21.37 2.82 -22.01
N MET A 87 20.81 4.01 -22.18
CA MET A 87 19.40 4.24 -22.50
C MET A 87 19.32 4.71 -23.94
N ILE A 88 18.60 3.98 -24.76
CA ILE A 88 18.57 4.19 -26.20
C ILE A 88 17.12 4.20 -26.66
N SER A 89 16.71 5.28 -27.32
CA SER A 89 15.41 5.36 -27.97
C SER A 89 15.48 4.68 -29.34
N VAL A 90 14.58 3.75 -29.57
CA VAL A 90 14.36 3.11 -30.88
C VAL A 90 13.22 3.86 -31.56
N CYS A 91 13.48 4.46 -32.72
CA CYS A 91 12.53 5.33 -33.41
C CYS A 91 12.23 4.80 -34.83
N TYR A 92 11.03 5.08 -35.31
CA TYR A 92 10.63 4.78 -36.68
C TYR A 92 11.24 5.79 -37.68
N SER A 93 11.89 5.30 -38.73
CA SER A 93 12.58 6.14 -39.72
C SER A 93 11.63 7.06 -40.51
N ASN A 94 10.39 6.62 -40.73
CA ASN A 94 9.38 7.30 -41.51
C ASN A 94 8.68 8.44 -40.74
N THR A 95 8.39 8.26 -39.46
CA THR A 95 7.65 9.22 -38.65
C THR A 95 8.52 10.00 -37.67
N GLY A 96 9.69 9.47 -37.31
CA GLY A 96 10.55 10.00 -36.26
C GLY A 96 10.02 9.75 -34.85
N ASN A 97 8.88 9.07 -34.71
CA ASN A 97 8.30 8.76 -33.41
C ASN A 97 9.07 7.62 -32.74
N GLU A 98 9.17 7.68 -31.42
CA GLU A 98 9.75 6.64 -30.61
C GLU A 98 8.85 5.40 -30.59
N ALA A 99 9.40 4.24 -30.90
CA ALA A 99 8.73 2.96 -30.77
C ALA A 99 8.80 2.47 -29.32
N PHE A 100 9.99 2.52 -28.73
CA PHE A 100 10.24 2.21 -27.33
C PHE A 100 11.62 2.71 -26.89
N GLU A 101 11.80 2.81 -25.59
CA GLU A 101 13.09 3.02 -24.96
C GLU A 101 13.68 1.66 -24.56
N MET A 102 14.97 1.51 -24.78
CA MET A 102 15.71 0.31 -24.43
C MET A 102 16.81 0.65 -23.43
N ARG A 103 16.95 -0.19 -22.40
CA ARG A 103 18.08 -0.15 -21.47
C ARG A 103 18.87 -1.43 -21.57
N PHE A 104 20.18 -1.31 -21.64
CA PHE A 104 21.08 -2.45 -21.62
C PHE A 104 21.78 -2.52 -20.27
N MET A 105 21.61 -3.64 -19.59
CA MET A 105 22.15 -3.85 -18.25
C MET A 105 23.07 -5.06 -18.22
N ILE A 106 24.17 -4.92 -17.50
CA ILE A 106 25.07 -6.03 -17.20
C ILE A 106 24.85 -6.39 -15.74
N ASP A 107 24.56 -7.65 -15.48
CA ASP A 107 24.56 -8.16 -14.13
C ASP A 107 25.99 -8.46 -13.71
N PHE A 108 26.55 -7.60 -12.86
CA PHE A 108 27.91 -7.74 -12.33
C PHE A 108 28.02 -8.74 -11.19
N GLU A 109 26.91 -9.16 -10.60
CA GLU A 109 26.88 -10.31 -9.72
C GLU A 109 27.05 -11.55 -10.59
N ALA A 110 28.31 -11.83 -10.95
CA ALA A 110 28.66 -12.95 -11.77
C ALA A 110 28.16 -14.24 -11.12
N LYS A 111 27.00 -14.72 -11.54
CA LYS A 111 26.65 -16.11 -11.35
C LYS A 111 27.72 -16.89 -12.08
N VAL A 112 28.49 -17.67 -11.32
CA VAL A 112 29.37 -18.66 -11.92
C VAL A 112 28.50 -19.45 -12.89
N PRO A 113 28.81 -19.52 -14.21
CA PRO A 113 28.01 -20.31 -15.14
C PRO A 113 27.79 -21.69 -14.52
N ASN A 114 26.62 -22.31 -14.75
CA ASN A 114 26.25 -23.60 -14.17
C ASN A 114 27.21 -24.73 -14.64
N TYR A 115 28.42 -24.69 -14.15
CA TYR A 115 29.37 -25.80 -14.35
C TYR A 115 29.20 -26.79 -13.22
N ASN A 116 29.25 -28.07 -13.55
CA ASN A 116 29.08 -29.13 -12.55
C ASN A 116 30.39 -29.48 -11.85
N TRP A 117 31.51 -29.13 -12.38
CA TRP A 117 32.82 -29.48 -11.85
C TRP A 117 33.83 -28.36 -11.91
N TYR A 118 34.79 -28.37 -10.99
CA TYR A 118 35.97 -27.53 -11.06
C TYR A 118 37.24 -28.29 -10.64
N ILE A 119 38.40 -27.78 -11.08
CA ILE A 119 39.72 -28.17 -10.61
C ILE A 119 40.46 -26.96 -10.07
N GLU A 120 41.24 -27.13 -9.01
CA GLU A 120 42.21 -26.13 -8.56
C GLU A 120 43.47 -26.19 -9.44
N LEU A 121 43.94 -25.03 -9.90
CA LEU A 121 45.07 -24.97 -10.78
C LEU A 121 46.38 -25.11 -10.00
N PRO A 122 47.22 -26.10 -10.32
CA PRO A 122 48.60 -26.18 -9.83
C PRO A 122 49.45 -25.07 -10.48
N GLU A 123 50.74 -24.99 -10.13
CA GLU A 123 51.67 -24.03 -10.72
C GLU A 123 51.78 -24.15 -12.26
N ARG A 124 51.62 -25.37 -12.76
CA ARG A 124 51.60 -25.66 -14.21
C ARG A 124 50.66 -26.82 -14.50
N ILE A 125 49.75 -26.62 -15.42
CA ILE A 125 48.84 -27.66 -15.93
C ILE A 125 48.91 -27.73 -17.45
N GLU A 126 48.87 -28.93 -17.98
CA GLU A 126 48.78 -29.20 -19.42
C GLU A 126 47.39 -29.75 -19.74
N ILE A 127 46.74 -29.10 -20.70
CA ILE A 127 45.46 -29.47 -21.29
C ILE A 127 45.77 -29.91 -22.72
N SER A 128 45.58 -31.19 -23.05
CA SER A 128 46.02 -31.72 -24.33
C SER A 128 45.16 -32.90 -24.77
N SER A 129 45.22 -33.23 -26.06
CA SER A 129 44.64 -34.46 -26.60
C SER A 129 45.48 -35.72 -26.28
N GLU A 130 46.69 -35.56 -25.71
CA GLU A 130 47.55 -36.69 -25.33
C GLU A 130 47.07 -37.39 -24.07
N PRO A 131 47.04 -38.74 -24.01
CA PRO A 131 46.52 -39.49 -22.85
C PRO A 131 47.27 -39.24 -21.54
N GLY A 132 48.48 -38.70 -21.58
CA GLY A 132 49.33 -38.41 -20.42
C GLY A 132 49.13 -37.04 -19.80
N ALA A 133 48.41 -36.16 -20.45
CA ALA A 133 48.15 -34.81 -19.98
C ALA A 133 47.32 -34.79 -18.68
N ALA A 134 47.41 -33.69 -17.94
CA ALA A 134 46.62 -33.51 -16.71
C ALA A 134 45.11 -33.40 -17.00
N VAL A 135 44.77 -32.69 -18.08
CA VAL A 135 43.42 -32.63 -18.64
C VAL A 135 43.46 -33.14 -20.05
N VAL A 136 42.78 -34.25 -20.31
CA VAL A 136 42.75 -34.90 -21.63
C VAL A 136 41.49 -34.55 -22.38
N LEU A 137 41.64 -33.91 -23.54
CA LEU A 137 40.55 -33.56 -24.45
C LEU A 137 40.34 -34.67 -25.48
N ARG A 138 39.14 -35.18 -25.61
CA ARG A 138 38.77 -36.20 -26.61
C ARG A 138 37.95 -35.55 -27.72
N SER A 139 38.64 -34.75 -28.54
CA SER A 139 37.99 -34.12 -29.68
C SER A 139 37.74 -35.10 -30.82
N GLN A 140 36.63 -34.94 -31.50
CA GLN A 140 36.32 -35.64 -32.77
C GLN A 140 36.90 -34.90 -34.00
N PHE A 141 37.16 -33.61 -33.85
CA PHE A 141 37.54 -32.72 -34.95
C PHE A 141 39.04 -32.41 -34.97
N GLU A 142 39.69 -32.29 -33.83
CA GLU A 142 41.10 -31.96 -33.72
C GLU A 142 41.86 -32.96 -32.85
N LYS A 143 42.91 -33.57 -33.46
CA LYS A 143 43.70 -34.62 -32.79
C LYS A 143 44.92 -34.10 -32.04
N ASN A 144 45.35 -32.88 -32.32
CA ASN A 144 46.59 -32.32 -31.78
C ASN A 144 46.34 -31.00 -31.07
N ILE A 145 45.68 -31.06 -29.94
CA ILE A 145 45.47 -29.90 -29.08
C ILE A 145 46.49 -29.94 -27.96
N GLN A 146 47.19 -28.82 -27.72
CA GLN A 146 48.06 -28.66 -26.58
C GLN A 146 48.04 -27.23 -26.07
N LEU A 147 47.59 -27.06 -24.82
CA LEU A 147 47.53 -25.82 -24.06
C LEU A 147 48.29 -26.00 -22.77
N VAL A 148 48.89 -24.93 -22.27
CA VAL A 148 49.54 -24.91 -20.96
C VAL A 148 49.02 -23.70 -20.17
N ILE A 149 48.57 -23.94 -18.95
CA ILE A 149 48.34 -22.86 -18.01
C ILE A 149 49.44 -22.87 -16.97
N GLN A 150 50.11 -21.74 -16.82
CA GLN A 150 51.24 -21.59 -15.93
C GLN A 150 51.05 -20.40 -15.01
N LYS A 151 51.28 -20.62 -13.72
CA LYS A 151 51.30 -19.56 -12.72
C LYS A 151 52.63 -18.81 -12.77
N ARG A 152 52.58 -17.48 -12.85
CA ARG A 152 53.74 -16.59 -12.77
C ARG A 152 53.47 -15.53 -11.72
N GLY A 153 54.12 -15.68 -10.57
CA GLY A 153 53.83 -14.82 -9.43
C GLY A 153 52.42 -15.04 -8.88
N LYS A 154 51.56 -14.05 -8.97
CA LYS A 154 50.15 -14.13 -8.56
C LYS A 154 49.18 -14.39 -9.71
N SER A 155 49.63 -14.31 -10.95
CA SER A 155 48.79 -14.40 -12.15
C SER A 155 48.97 -15.75 -12.86
N TYR A 156 47.93 -16.19 -13.54
CA TYR A 156 47.92 -17.37 -14.40
C TYR A 156 47.95 -16.95 -15.86
N PHE A 157 48.75 -17.67 -16.68
CA PHE A 157 48.90 -17.40 -18.10
C PHE A 157 48.48 -18.64 -18.88
N LEU A 158 47.51 -18.47 -19.79
CA LEU A 158 47.10 -19.46 -20.76
C LEU A 158 47.98 -19.31 -22.00
N GLN A 159 48.66 -20.40 -22.36
CA GLN A 159 49.56 -20.46 -23.51
C GLN A 159 49.07 -21.50 -24.51
N LYS A 160 48.86 -21.09 -25.74
CA LYS A 160 48.61 -21.98 -26.87
C LYS A 160 49.92 -22.56 -27.34
N VAL A 161 50.07 -23.89 -27.28
CA VAL A 161 51.20 -24.59 -27.82
C VAL A 161 50.86 -25.12 -29.20
N GLN A 162 49.72 -25.81 -29.32
CA GLN A 162 49.25 -26.36 -30.60
C GLN A 162 47.73 -26.44 -30.62
N SER A 163 47.11 -25.92 -31.66
CA SER A 163 45.67 -26.09 -31.98
C SER A 163 45.45 -25.61 -33.41
N ALA A 164 44.81 -26.42 -34.24
CA ALA A 164 44.51 -26.08 -35.63
C ALA A 164 43.37 -25.04 -35.73
N PHE A 165 42.35 -25.18 -34.87
CA PHE A 165 41.19 -24.26 -34.87
C PHE A 165 41.40 -23.03 -34.00
N GLY A 166 42.53 -23.01 -33.26
CA GLY A 166 42.82 -21.89 -32.38
C GLY A 166 42.24 -22.07 -30.98
N VAL A 167 42.58 -21.12 -30.12
CA VAL A 167 42.08 -20.98 -28.75
C VAL A 167 41.49 -19.62 -28.62
N LEU A 168 40.27 -19.54 -28.10
CA LEU A 168 39.59 -18.28 -27.88
C LEU A 168 39.58 -17.95 -26.39
N ARG A 169 39.82 -16.68 -26.05
CA ARG A 169 39.56 -16.13 -24.72
C ARG A 169 38.56 -14.99 -24.86
N ASN A 170 37.42 -15.10 -24.21
CA ASN A 170 36.34 -14.12 -24.30
C ASN A 170 36.01 -13.78 -25.78
N GLY A 171 35.91 -14.79 -26.64
CA GLY A 171 35.62 -14.65 -28.06
C GLY A 171 36.79 -14.15 -28.93
N GLN A 172 37.98 -13.84 -28.37
CA GLN A 172 39.15 -13.39 -29.10
C GLN A 172 40.19 -14.50 -29.24
N GLN A 173 40.70 -14.68 -30.44
CA GLN A 173 41.71 -15.71 -30.70
C GLN A 173 43.04 -15.36 -30.02
N ILE A 174 43.61 -16.35 -29.31
CA ILE A 174 44.91 -16.24 -28.66
C ILE A 174 46.00 -16.62 -29.68
N GLU A 175 46.95 -15.73 -29.89
CA GLU A 175 48.08 -16.05 -30.79
C GLU A 175 49.15 -16.90 -30.11
N GLN A 176 49.62 -16.53 -28.94
CA GLN A 176 50.67 -17.24 -28.20
C GLN A 176 50.37 -17.44 -26.72
N SER A 177 50.25 -16.38 -25.95
CA SER A 177 50.04 -16.42 -24.50
C SER A 177 49.24 -15.21 -24.03
N VAL A 178 48.35 -15.44 -23.08
CA VAL A 178 47.50 -14.39 -22.48
C VAL A 178 47.40 -14.59 -20.98
N GLU A 179 47.35 -13.52 -20.21
CA GLU A 179 47.08 -13.54 -18.79
C GLU A 179 45.59 -13.81 -18.58
N LEU A 180 45.28 -14.77 -17.69
CA LEU A 180 43.90 -15.06 -17.26
C LEU A 180 43.52 -14.16 -16.09
N HIS A 181 42.43 -13.48 -16.24
CA HIS A 181 41.79 -12.68 -15.18
C HIS A 181 40.56 -13.41 -14.66
N ASP A 182 40.17 -13.10 -13.45
CA ASP A 182 38.94 -13.64 -12.89
C ASP A 182 37.73 -13.33 -13.79
N CYS A 183 36.90 -14.31 -13.96
CA CYS A 183 35.79 -14.32 -14.90
C CYS A 183 36.16 -14.44 -16.38
N ASP A 184 37.39 -14.85 -16.71
CA ASP A 184 37.73 -15.16 -18.07
C ASP A 184 37.14 -16.50 -18.52
N PHE A 185 36.70 -16.49 -19.75
CA PHE A 185 36.19 -17.64 -20.46
C PHE A 185 37.11 -18.00 -21.59
N PHE A 186 37.55 -19.23 -21.65
CA PHE A 186 38.37 -19.68 -22.80
C PHE A 186 37.82 -20.98 -23.36
N SER A 187 37.91 -21.11 -24.67
CA SER A 187 37.46 -22.29 -25.40
C SER A 187 38.50 -22.79 -26.35
N VAL A 188 38.53 -24.08 -26.51
CA VAL A 188 39.35 -24.79 -27.52
C VAL A 188 38.50 -25.93 -28.06
N ASP A 189 38.35 -25.94 -29.40
CA ASP A 189 37.47 -26.87 -30.10
C ASP A 189 36.05 -26.82 -29.47
N GLU A 190 35.47 -27.95 -29.12
CA GLU A 190 34.15 -28.04 -28.45
C GLU A 190 34.20 -27.79 -26.94
N TYR A 191 35.38 -27.62 -26.36
CA TYR A 191 35.55 -27.51 -24.91
C TYR A 191 35.59 -26.07 -24.45
N GLN A 192 34.85 -25.81 -23.37
CA GLN A 192 34.70 -24.49 -22.75
C GLN A 192 35.15 -24.54 -21.29
N PHE A 193 35.87 -23.53 -20.87
CA PHE A 193 36.42 -23.40 -19.53
C PHE A 193 36.24 -22.00 -19.00
N TYR A 194 35.92 -21.92 -17.74
CA TYR A 194 35.78 -20.66 -17.03
C TYR A 194 36.80 -20.55 -15.90
N PHE A 195 37.52 -19.44 -15.85
CA PHE A 195 38.57 -19.22 -14.87
C PHE A 195 38.11 -18.23 -13.80
N LYS A 196 38.21 -18.61 -12.53
CA LYS A 196 37.96 -17.73 -11.40
C LYS A 196 38.79 -18.19 -10.19
N GLU A 197 39.45 -17.23 -9.51
CA GLU A 197 40.20 -17.46 -8.26
C GLU A 197 41.18 -18.66 -8.31
N GLY A 198 41.90 -18.81 -9.43
CA GLY A 198 42.82 -19.92 -9.59
C GLY A 198 42.19 -21.29 -9.78
N LYS A 199 40.94 -21.35 -10.14
CA LYS A 199 40.17 -22.54 -10.47
C LYS A 199 39.70 -22.50 -11.90
N ILE A 200 39.55 -23.66 -12.50
CA ILE A 200 38.89 -23.81 -13.79
C ILE A 200 37.63 -24.62 -13.63
N TYR A 201 36.53 -24.06 -14.09
CA TYR A 201 35.22 -24.65 -14.09
C TYR A 201 34.89 -25.21 -15.47
N PHE A 202 34.19 -26.34 -15.53
CA PHE A 202 33.82 -27.01 -16.79
C PHE A 202 32.61 -27.94 -16.60
N ASP A 203 31.95 -28.29 -17.70
CA ASP A 203 30.71 -29.07 -17.68
C ASP A 203 30.63 -30.20 -18.71
N GLN A 204 31.74 -30.55 -19.31
CA GLN A 204 31.72 -31.45 -20.48
C GLN A 204 32.01 -32.90 -20.15
N THR A 205 31.20 -33.79 -20.74
CA THR A 205 31.28 -35.24 -20.55
C THR A 205 32.46 -35.93 -21.25
N GLY A 206 33.17 -35.25 -22.14
CA GLY A 206 34.32 -35.78 -22.91
C GLY A 206 35.70 -35.57 -22.27
N LEU A 207 35.75 -34.84 -21.16
CA LEU A 207 37.01 -34.56 -20.45
C LEU A 207 37.43 -35.71 -19.55
N ARG A 208 38.73 -36.08 -19.62
CA ARG A 208 39.33 -36.97 -18.65
C ARG A 208 40.42 -36.21 -17.89
N ILE A 209 40.30 -36.16 -16.57
CA ILE A 209 41.28 -35.51 -15.72
C ILE A 209 42.12 -36.54 -15.01
N ASN A 210 43.46 -36.40 -15.16
CA ASN A 210 44.43 -37.28 -14.56
C ASN A 210 45.20 -36.53 -13.46
N LYS A 211 45.42 -37.20 -12.30
CA LYS A 211 46.32 -36.73 -11.23
C LYS A 211 45.91 -35.41 -10.51
N ILE A 212 44.77 -34.83 -10.82
CA ILE A 212 44.26 -33.63 -10.16
C ILE A 212 42.89 -33.95 -9.57
N PRO A 213 42.61 -33.59 -8.32
CA PRO A 213 41.31 -33.79 -7.75
C PRO A 213 40.25 -32.94 -8.48
N VAL A 214 39.17 -33.59 -8.88
CA VAL A 214 38.00 -32.95 -9.47
C VAL A 214 36.97 -32.74 -8.35
N HIS A 215 36.48 -31.54 -8.22
CA HIS A 215 35.48 -31.19 -7.25
C HIS A 215 34.13 -31.00 -7.95
N GLU A 216 33.14 -31.71 -7.47
CA GLU A 216 31.75 -31.50 -7.89
C GLU A 216 31.22 -30.23 -7.24
N ILE A 217 30.71 -29.34 -8.05
CA ILE A 217 29.99 -28.19 -7.56
C ILE A 217 28.62 -28.70 -7.15
N ARG A 218 28.41 -28.80 -5.85
CA ARG A 218 27.04 -28.88 -5.37
C ARG A 218 26.39 -27.55 -5.70
N HIS A 219 25.69 -27.52 -6.81
CA HIS A 219 24.70 -26.48 -7.02
C HIS A 219 23.73 -26.65 -5.86
N CYS A 220 23.93 -25.92 -4.77
CA CYS A 220 22.76 -25.40 -4.12
C CYS A 220 22.05 -24.69 -5.26
N VAL A 221 20.96 -25.24 -5.70
CA VAL A 221 20.00 -24.50 -6.50
C VAL A 221 19.63 -23.33 -5.60
N ASN A 222 20.46 -22.30 -5.62
CA ASN A 222 19.94 -20.98 -5.44
C ASN A 222 19.14 -20.77 -6.73
N GLU A 223 17.98 -21.42 -6.77
CA GLU A 223 16.86 -20.80 -7.44
C GLU A 223 17.00 -19.34 -7.05
N LEU A 224 17.04 -18.47 -8.01
CA LEU A 224 16.88 -17.05 -7.75
C LEU A 224 15.66 -17.00 -6.83
N GLU A 225 15.94 -16.91 -5.55
CA GLU A 225 14.89 -16.73 -4.56
C GLU A 225 14.39 -15.31 -4.82
N TYR A 226 13.50 -15.19 -5.82
CA TYR A 226 12.53 -14.13 -5.73
C TYR A 226 11.98 -14.24 -4.33
N PRO A 227 11.96 -13.16 -3.54
CA PRO A 227 11.45 -13.25 -2.19
C PRO A 227 10.05 -13.85 -2.28
N LEU A 228 9.99 -15.15 -1.96
CA LEU A 228 8.73 -15.88 -1.88
C LEU A 228 8.01 -15.36 -0.67
N PHE A 229 6.95 -14.64 -0.89
CA PHE A 229 6.14 -14.12 0.19
C PHE A 229 4.89 -14.98 0.37
N ASN A 230 4.76 -15.57 1.54
CA ASN A 230 3.56 -16.30 1.93
C ASN A 230 2.61 -15.35 2.65
N ARG A 231 1.41 -15.15 2.11
CA ARG A 231 0.37 -14.36 2.77
C ARG A 231 0.01 -14.97 4.11
N ASN A 232 0.06 -14.16 5.15
CA ASN A 232 -0.32 -14.58 6.49
C ASN A 232 -1.82 -14.38 6.71
N THR A 233 -2.39 -15.18 7.61
CA THR A 233 -3.77 -14.97 8.06
C THR A 233 -3.85 -13.64 8.81
N ARG A 234 -4.77 -12.79 8.41
CA ARG A 234 -5.01 -11.49 9.04
C ARG A 234 -5.68 -11.66 10.40
N ILE A 235 -5.19 -10.96 11.40
CA ILE A 235 -5.82 -10.87 12.71
C ILE A 235 -6.46 -9.49 12.82
N ILE A 236 -7.79 -9.46 12.80
CA ILE A 236 -8.57 -8.22 13.00
C ILE A 236 -8.99 -8.19 14.45
N LYS A 237 -8.67 -7.10 15.16
CA LYS A 237 -9.11 -6.85 16.53
C LYS A 237 -10.59 -6.45 16.49
N GLN A 238 -11.48 -7.43 16.72
CA GLN A 238 -12.89 -7.12 16.83
C GLN A 238 -13.15 -6.47 18.21
N LEU A 239 -13.74 -5.31 18.19
CA LEU A 239 -14.18 -4.64 19.40
C LEU A 239 -15.51 -5.22 19.86
N PRO A 240 -15.74 -5.36 21.19
CA PRO A 240 -17.04 -5.77 21.70
C PRO A 240 -18.12 -4.75 21.32
N ASP A 241 -19.27 -5.24 20.86
CA ASP A 241 -20.45 -4.40 20.52
C ASP A 241 -21.24 -4.05 21.80
N ASP A 242 -20.55 -3.54 22.82
CA ASP A 242 -21.16 -3.14 24.08
C ASP A 242 -21.54 -1.67 24.06
N LYS A 243 -22.82 -1.40 24.31
CA LYS A 243 -23.34 -0.06 24.41
C LYS A 243 -22.96 0.58 25.76
N ILE A 244 -22.66 1.86 25.69
CA ILE A 244 -22.36 2.64 26.90
C ILE A 244 -23.66 3.32 27.32
N GLU A 245 -24.26 2.88 28.42
CA GLU A 245 -25.47 3.51 28.95
C GLU A 245 -25.10 4.63 29.92
N ILE A 246 -25.76 5.77 29.77
CA ILE A 246 -25.72 6.89 30.72
C ILE A 246 -27.13 7.07 31.31
N LEU A 247 -27.19 7.05 32.62
CA LEU A 247 -28.43 7.24 33.34
C LEU A 247 -28.76 8.75 33.50
N ASP A 248 -30.02 9.08 33.48
CA ASP A 248 -30.53 10.43 33.76
C ASP A 248 -30.19 10.90 35.18
N ALA A 249 -30.06 12.21 35.35
CA ALA A 249 -29.89 12.80 36.66
C ALA A 249 -31.05 12.43 37.58
N PRO A 250 -30.80 12.10 38.85
CA PRO A 250 -31.90 11.88 39.82
C PRO A 250 -32.82 13.08 39.91
N GLU A 251 -34.08 12.86 40.31
CA GLU A 251 -35.07 13.94 40.48
C GLU A 251 -34.58 15.02 41.44
N ILE A 252 -34.98 16.24 41.16
CA ILE A 252 -34.65 17.38 42.02
C ILE A 252 -35.40 17.20 43.37
N PRO A 253 -34.72 17.26 44.54
CA PRO A 253 -35.39 17.19 45.82
C PRO A 253 -36.49 18.22 45.93
N LYS A 254 -37.67 17.81 46.39
CA LYS A 254 -38.79 18.73 46.53
C LYS A 254 -38.52 19.70 47.66
N LYS A 255 -38.63 20.99 47.36
CA LYS A 255 -38.52 22.03 48.38
C LYS A 255 -39.64 21.86 49.38
N PRO A 256 -39.39 21.84 50.71
CA PRO A 256 -40.43 21.70 51.70
C PRO A 256 -41.43 22.84 51.55
N GLU A 257 -42.67 22.49 51.30
CA GLU A 257 -43.81 23.43 51.21
C GLU A 257 -44.20 23.96 52.60
N ASN A 258 -43.25 24.43 53.36
CA ASN A 258 -43.52 25.00 54.68
C ASN A 258 -43.77 26.49 54.54
N ASN A 259 -45.03 26.82 54.31
CA ASN A 259 -45.48 28.19 54.48
C ASN A 259 -45.43 28.54 55.98
N ILE A 260 -44.28 29.11 56.43
CA ILE A 260 -44.08 29.58 57.84
C ILE A 260 -45.23 30.38 58.31
N VAL A 261 -45.73 31.28 57.45
CA VAL A 261 -46.88 32.15 57.80
C VAL A 261 -48.13 31.31 58.09
N MET A 262 -48.41 30.29 57.27
CA MET A 262 -49.60 29.46 57.42
C MET A 262 -49.52 28.52 58.63
N ASN A 263 -48.35 28.01 58.95
CA ASN A 263 -48.09 27.13 60.10
C ASN A 263 -47.98 27.93 61.43
N LEU A 264 -47.62 29.22 61.40
CA LEU A 264 -47.55 30.10 62.54
C LEU A 264 -48.91 30.80 62.82
N MET A 265 -49.75 30.93 61.77
CA MET A 265 -51.07 31.60 61.91
C MET A 265 -51.95 31.07 63.08
N PRO A 266 -52.11 29.74 63.28
CA PRO A 266 -52.88 29.22 64.39
C PRO A 266 -52.31 29.63 65.75
N SER A 267 -50.99 29.60 65.88
CA SER A 267 -50.33 30.00 67.16
C SER A 267 -50.41 31.52 67.39
N ILE A 268 -50.25 32.32 66.35
CA ILE A 268 -50.34 33.77 66.41
C ILE A 268 -51.79 34.22 66.70
N THR A 269 -52.79 33.61 66.07
CA THR A 269 -54.20 33.87 66.30
C THR A 269 -54.58 33.48 67.69
N MET A 270 -54.11 32.35 68.21
CA MET A 270 -54.34 31.93 69.58
C MET A 270 -53.71 32.88 70.64
N ILE A 271 -52.45 33.33 70.36
CA ILE A 271 -51.80 34.34 71.20
C ILE A 271 -52.63 35.63 71.20
N GLY A 272 -53.08 36.08 70.03
CA GLY A 272 -53.92 37.23 69.85
C GLY A 272 -55.25 37.07 70.62
N LEU A 273 -55.93 35.92 70.53
CA LEU A 273 -57.13 35.58 71.23
C LEU A 273 -56.93 35.60 72.77
N VAL A 274 -55.83 35.00 73.24
CA VAL A 274 -55.54 35.02 74.70
C VAL A 274 -55.26 36.43 75.19
N VAL A 275 -54.60 37.29 74.43
CA VAL A 275 -54.37 38.70 74.76
C VAL A 275 -55.67 39.49 74.75
N VAL A 276 -56.57 39.31 73.79
CA VAL A 276 -57.87 39.93 73.67
C VAL A 276 -58.81 39.47 74.86
N PHE A 277 -58.83 38.16 75.09
CA PHE A 277 -59.65 37.64 76.24
C PHE A 277 -59.20 38.20 77.60
N ARG A 278 -57.91 38.36 77.81
CA ARG A 278 -57.33 38.97 78.98
C ARG A 278 -57.69 40.45 79.10
N GLY A 279 -57.79 41.16 78.00
CA GLY A 279 -58.20 42.53 77.92
C GLY A 279 -59.71 42.73 78.30
N ILE A 280 -60.52 41.73 77.97
CA ILE A 280 -62.00 41.77 78.25
C ILE A 280 -62.32 41.26 79.67
N MET A 281 -61.57 40.31 80.23
CA MET A 281 -61.81 39.73 81.56
C MET A 281 -60.95 40.37 82.64
N ASN A 282 -60.97 41.67 82.75
CA ASN A 282 -60.21 42.40 83.76
C ASN A 282 -61.00 42.50 85.12
N THR A 283 -61.50 41.37 85.64
CA THR A 283 -62.05 41.26 86.99
C THR A 283 -61.68 39.96 87.68
N SER A 284 -60.94 40.12 88.78
CA SER A 284 -60.75 39.24 89.95
C SER A 284 -60.02 37.89 89.79
N GLY A 285 -58.83 37.83 90.30
CA GLY A 285 -58.34 36.79 91.21
C GLY A 285 -58.05 35.38 90.66
N SER A 286 -56.82 34.98 90.68
CA SER A 286 -56.27 33.59 90.73
C SER A 286 -56.25 32.71 89.49
N SER A 287 -55.87 33.21 88.33
CA SER A 287 -55.71 32.37 87.15
C SER A 287 -54.37 32.60 86.35
N GLY A 288 -53.38 33.22 86.99
CA GLY A 288 -52.13 33.60 86.32
C GLY A 288 -51.27 32.42 85.82
N SER A 289 -51.31 31.32 86.54
CA SER A 289 -50.46 30.15 86.22
C SER A 289 -50.84 29.41 84.93
N TYR A 290 -52.17 29.27 84.68
CA TYR A 290 -52.65 28.58 83.45
C TYR A 290 -52.41 29.42 82.18
N VAL A 291 -52.50 30.74 82.30
CA VAL A 291 -52.21 31.63 81.16
C VAL A 291 -50.75 31.64 80.84
N ILE A 292 -49.89 31.64 81.85
CA ILE A 292 -48.40 31.52 81.62
C ILE A 292 -48.07 30.19 80.98
N LEU A 293 -48.66 29.10 81.46
CA LEU A 293 -48.46 27.77 80.87
C LEU A 293 -48.94 27.70 79.42
N SER A 294 -50.08 28.28 79.10
CA SER A 294 -50.62 28.35 77.73
C SER A 294 -49.73 29.19 76.81
N VAL A 295 -49.27 30.35 77.24
CA VAL A 295 -48.36 31.19 76.46
C VAL A 295 -47.00 30.51 76.27
N CYS A 296 -46.45 29.83 77.27
CA CYS A 296 -45.23 29.07 77.16
C CYS A 296 -45.37 27.88 76.19
N SER A 297 -46.51 27.16 76.25
CA SER A 297 -46.82 26.08 75.33
C SER A 297 -46.90 26.57 73.86
N MET A 298 -47.56 27.71 73.62
CA MET A 298 -47.69 28.35 72.32
C MET A 298 -46.32 28.87 71.82
N ALA A 299 -45.50 29.46 72.68
CA ALA A 299 -44.18 29.90 72.37
C ALA A 299 -43.30 28.70 72.00
N LEU A 300 -43.44 27.58 72.72
CA LEU A 300 -42.73 26.33 72.37
C LEU A 300 -43.18 25.84 71.00
N GLY A 301 -44.47 25.89 70.66
CA GLY A 301 -44.98 25.54 69.33
C GLY A 301 -44.43 26.41 68.21
N VAL A 302 -44.31 27.74 68.47
CA VAL A 302 -43.64 28.64 67.47
C VAL A 302 -42.18 28.29 67.32
N VAL A 303 -41.44 28.04 68.41
CA VAL A 303 -40.02 27.66 68.35
C VAL A 303 -39.84 26.34 67.63
N THR A 304 -40.65 25.32 67.92
CA THR A 304 -40.59 24.03 67.23
C THR A 304 -40.89 24.14 65.72
N THR A 305 -41.86 25.01 65.36
CA THR A 305 -42.17 25.27 63.93
C THR A 305 -41.01 25.97 63.20
N ILE A 306 -40.37 26.96 63.84
CA ILE A 306 -39.17 27.63 63.26
C ILE A 306 -38.02 26.67 63.18
N LEU A 307 -37.75 25.87 64.22
CA LEU A 307 -36.68 24.85 64.18
C LEU A 307 -36.95 23.79 63.10
N GLY A 308 -38.20 23.34 62.98
CA GLY A 308 -38.60 22.41 61.89
C GLY A 308 -38.39 23.00 60.50
N PHE A 309 -38.69 24.27 60.29
CA PHE A 309 -38.43 24.96 59.02
C PHE A 309 -36.96 25.11 58.73
N LEU A 310 -36.17 25.54 59.73
CA LEU A 310 -34.71 25.65 59.57
C LEU A 310 -34.07 24.30 59.28
N SER A 311 -34.47 23.23 59.99
CA SER A 311 -34.03 21.86 59.79
C SER A 311 -34.42 21.32 58.42
N GLY A 312 -35.69 21.58 57.99
CA GLY A 312 -36.16 21.17 56.65
C GLY A 312 -35.37 21.84 55.50
N ASN A 313 -35.11 23.16 55.62
CA ASN A 313 -34.32 23.88 54.64
C ASN A 313 -32.87 23.44 54.64
N LYS A 314 -32.28 23.12 55.81
CA LYS A 314 -30.91 22.57 55.88
C LYS A 314 -30.85 21.19 55.24
N LYS A 315 -31.84 20.33 55.55
CA LYS A 315 -31.92 19.01 54.92
C LYS A 315 -32.07 19.11 53.38
N TYR A 316 -32.95 19.97 52.90
CA TYR A 316 -33.12 20.23 51.46
C TYR A 316 -31.81 20.65 50.78
N LYS A 317 -31.06 21.59 51.39
CA LYS A 317 -29.76 21.99 50.87
C LYS A 317 -28.77 20.83 50.85
N MET A 318 -28.70 20.04 51.90
CA MET A 318 -27.85 18.87 51.99
C MET A 318 -28.23 17.82 50.92
N ASP A 319 -29.50 17.55 50.74
CA ASP A 319 -30.00 16.59 49.73
C ASP A 319 -29.68 17.08 48.30
N CYS A 320 -29.75 18.39 48.04
CA CYS A 320 -29.34 18.98 46.77
C CYS A 320 -27.81 18.86 46.55
N GLU A 321 -26.99 19.19 47.55
CA GLU A 321 -25.53 19.06 47.48
C GLU A 321 -25.11 17.60 47.32
N GLU A 322 -25.75 16.67 48.02
CA GLU A 322 -25.49 15.24 47.90
C GLU A 322 -25.84 14.70 46.50
N ARG A 323 -27.00 15.14 45.94
CA ARG A 323 -27.41 14.82 44.56
C ARG A 323 -26.36 15.27 43.57
N ILE A 324 -25.90 16.53 43.65
CA ILE A 324 -24.89 17.10 42.76
C ILE A 324 -23.60 16.31 42.86
N THR A 325 -23.11 16.07 44.06
CA THR A 325 -21.82 15.38 44.30
C THR A 325 -21.86 13.94 43.79
N LYS A 326 -22.91 13.19 44.12
CA LYS A 326 -23.06 11.80 43.69
C LYS A 326 -23.19 11.67 42.20
N TYR A 327 -23.99 12.55 41.57
CA TYR A 327 -24.20 12.48 40.14
C TYR A 327 -22.95 12.92 39.35
N ASN A 328 -22.24 13.95 39.78
CA ASN A 328 -20.97 14.34 39.18
C ASN A 328 -19.94 13.21 39.30
N SER A 329 -19.84 12.57 40.46
CA SER A 329 -18.93 11.40 40.62
C SER A 329 -19.32 10.23 39.71
N TYR A 330 -20.61 10.00 39.49
CA TYR A 330 -21.07 9.00 38.50
C TYR A 330 -20.68 9.39 37.07
N ILE A 331 -20.93 10.64 36.70
CA ILE A 331 -20.59 11.19 35.39
C ILE A 331 -19.07 11.13 35.11
N ASP A 332 -18.23 11.47 36.11
CA ASP A 332 -16.78 11.41 35.97
C ASP A 332 -16.30 9.98 35.75
N LYS A 333 -16.89 9.00 36.43
CA LYS A 333 -16.61 7.58 36.19
C LYS A 333 -17.02 7.15 34.76
N LYS A 334 -18.20 7.63 34.31
CA LYS A 334 -18.69 7.32 32.97
C LYS A 334 -17.82 7.96 31.87
N LYS A 335 -17.37 9.19 32.07
CA LYS A 335 -16.43 9.84 31.16
C LYS A 335 -15.15 9.01 31.01
N HIS A 336 -14.56 8.58 32.11
CA HIS A 336 -13.37 7.76 32.11
C HIS A 336 -13.59 6.40 31.40
N GLU A 337 -14.77 5.78 31.61
CA GLU A 337 -15.15 4.55 30.89
C GLU A 337 -15.25 4.80 29.37
N ILE A 338 -15.84 5.93 28.96
CA ILE A 338 -15.99 6.32 27.56
C ILE A 338 -14.61 6.59 26.94
N GLU A 339 -13.74 7.32 27.64
CA GLU A 339 -12.39 7.65 27.20
C GLU A 339 -11.57 6.39 26.88
N ILE A 340 -11.57 5.42 27.79
CA ILE A 340 -10.89 4.13 27.58
C ILE A 340 -11.45 3.43 26.33
N LYS A 341 -12.77 3.38 26.18
CA LYS A 341 -13.39 2.73 25.03
C LYS A 341 -13.13 3.47 23.71
N ARG A 342 -12.97 4.81 23.74
CA ARG A 342 -12.57 5.61 22.57
C ARG A 342 -11.12 5.38 22.20
N GLU A 343 -10.21 5.25 23.18
CA GLU A 343 -8.81 4.89 22.94
C GLU A 343 -8.69 3.49 22.32
N GLU A 344 -9.46 2.51 22.82
CA GLU A 344 -9.49 1.16 22.24
C GLU A 344 -10.02 1.15 20.80
N GLU A 345 -11.05 1.95 20.52
CA GLU A 345 -11.64 2.08 19.18
C GLU A 345 -10.66 2.79 18.22
N GLU A 346 -10.00 3.86 18.66
CA GLU A 346 -8.99 4.57 17.92
C GLU A 346 -7.81 3.65 17.56
N GLU A 347 -7.30 2.87 18.53
CA GLU A 347 -6.23 1.89 18.31
C GLU A 347 -6.65 0.84 17.28
N SER A 348 -7.87 0.30 17.39
CA SER A 348 -8.39 -0.67 16.43
C SER A 348 -8.54 -0.10 15.02
N LEU A 349 -9.02 1.13 14.89
CA LEU A 349 -9.13 1.81 13.61
C LEU A 349 -7.75 2.06 12.98
N ARG A 350 -6.76 2.47 13.77
CA ARG A 350 -5.37 2.66 13.30
C ARG A 350 -4.73 1.35 12.85
N ASP A 351 -5.02 0.25 13.54
CA ASP A 351 -4.55 -1.07 13.15
C ASP A 351 -5.21 -1.56 11.85
N THR A 352 -6.46 -1.23 11.64
CA THR A 352 -7.21 -1.64 10.45
C THR A 352 -6.86 -0.78 9.24
N TYR A 353 -6.82 0.55 9.41
CA TYR A 353 -6.56 1.53 8.36
C TYR A 353 -5.23 2.24 8.63
N CYS A 354 -4.14 1.57 8.27
CA CYS A 354 -2.81 2.11 8.49
C CYS A 354 -2.51 3.30 7.58
N ASP A 355 -1.68 4.20 8.06
CA ASP A 355 -1.22 5.34 7.29
C ASP A 355 -0.14 4.93 6.26
N VAL A 356 0.08 5.78 5.27
CA VAL A 356 1.01 5.52 4.15
C VAL A 356 2.46 5.35 4.63
N ALA A 357 2.85 5.95 5.75
CA ALA A 357 4.16 5.73 6.35
C ALA A 357 4.33 4.28 6.82
N SER A 358 3.29 3.72 7.44
CA SER A 358 3.22 2.31 7.81
C SER A 358 3.24 1.37 6.60
N ASP A 359 2.66 1.79 5.46
CA ASP A 359 2.75 1.03 4.21
C ASP A 359 4.18 0.97 3.67
N VAL A 360 4.88 2.10 3.70
CA VAL A 360 6.31 2.14 3.34
C VAL A 360 7.11 1.19 4.23
N ASP A 361 6.93 1.25 5.55
CA ASP A 361 7.62 0.36 6.49
C ASP A 361 7.27 -1.12 6.27
N THR A 362 5.99 -1.41 6.00
CA THR A 362 5.52 -2.76 5.69
C THR A 362 6.21 -3.35 4.45
N ALA A 363 6.31 -2.56 3.38
CA ALA A 363 6.97 -2.99 2.15
C ALA A 363 8.48 -3.14 2.32
N MET A 364 9.14 -2.17 2.97
CA MET A 364 10.60 -2.19 3.17
C MET A 364 11.08 -3.33 4.04
N ASN A 365 10.28 -3.76 5.00
CA ASN A 365 10.63 -4.83 5.95
C ASN A 365 10.00 -6.19 5.58
N PHE A 366 9.25 -6.30 4.50
CA PHE A 366 8.44 -7.47 4.17
C PHE A 366 7.62 -7.96 5.37
N ASP A 367 6.95 -7.00 6.03
CA ASP A 367 6.16 -7.30 7.20
C ASP A 367 5.01 -8.27 6.85
N ARG A 368 4.56 -9.04 7.85
CA ARG A 368 3.44 -9.99 7.71
C ARG A 368 2.14 -9.37 7.22
N ARG A 369 2.01 -8.05 7.30
CA ARG A 369 0.86 -7.27 6.83
C ARG A 369 0.89 -6.97 5.34
N LEU A 370 1.97 -7.32 4.64
CA LEU A 370 2.04 -7.20 3.19
C LEU A 370 0.98 -8.10 2.54
N PHE A 371 0.18 -7.53 1.63
CA PHE A 371 -0.93 -8.19 0.96
C PHE A 371 -1.97 -8.81 1.92
N GLU A 372 -2.16 -8.22 3.10
CA GLU A 372 -3.01 -8.79 4.15
C GLU A 372 -4.51 -8.80 3.83
N ARG A 373 -4.99 -7.83 3.03
CA ARG A 373 -6.43 -7.71 2.73
C ARG A 373 -6.86 -8.68 1.65
N THR A 374 -7.92 -9.44 1.95
CA THR A 374 -8.53 -10.39 1.03
C THR A 374 -9.87 -9.87 0.53
N ARG A 375 -10.39 -10.45 -0.55
CA ARG A 375 -11.70 -10.06 -1.14
C ARG A 375 -12.87 -10.21 -0.19
N GLU A 376 -12.73 -11.09 0.82
CA GLU A 376 -13.76 -11.39 1.82
C GLU A 376 -13.78 -10.36 2.96
N ASP A 377 -12.70 -9.60 3.13
CA ASP A 377 -12.61 -8.60 4.18
C ASP A 377 -13.55 -7.42 3.91
N ALA A 378 -14.15 -6.90 4.98
CA ALA A 378 -15.06 -5.76 4.89
C ALA A 378 -14.36 -4.47 4.42
N ASP A 379 -13.08 -4.33 4.76
CA ASP A 379 -12.22 -3.21 4.38
C ASP A 379 -11.39 -3.44 3.11
N PHE A 380 -11.74 -4.48 2.32
CA PHE A 380 -11.13 -4.71 1.02
C PHE A 380 -11.35 -3.50 0.10
N LEU A 381 -10.28 -2.97 -0.48
CA LEU A 381 -10.26 -1.73 -1.28
C LEU A 381 -10.73 -0.47 -0.52
N CYS A 382 -10.71 -0.47 0.81
CA CYS A 382 -10.76 0.77 1.57
C CYS A 382 -9.36 1.40 1.60
N VAL A 383 -9.21 2.58 1.02
CA VAL A 383 -7.93 3.28 0.86
C VAL A 383 -7.81 4.41 1.86
N TYR A 384 -6.71 4.48 2.56
CA TYR A 384 -6.44 5.52 3.53
C TYR A 384 -6.25 6.89 2.86
N LEU A 385 -6.96 7.89 3.33
CA LEU A 385 -6.85 9.27 2.85
C LEU A 385 -6.06 10.18 3.81
N GLY A 386 -6.27 10.01 5.11
CA GLY A 386 -5.65 10.87 6.12
C GLY A 386 -6.21 10.62 7.51
N LYS A 387 -5.87 11.50 8.47
CA LYS A 387 -6.37 11.49 9.86
C LYS A 387 -7.38 12.62 10.03
N GLY A 388 -8.52 12.31 10.65
CA GLY A 388 -9.58 13.29 10.89
C GLY A 388 -10.45 12.94 12.09
N SER A 389 -11.58 13.63 12.21
CA SER A 389 -12.57 13.34 13.22
C SER A 389 -13.67 12.47 12.62
N VAL A 390 -13.80 11.22 13.12
CA VAL A 390 -14.73 10.21 12.61
C VAL A 390 -15.81 9.92 13.66
N GLU A 391 -17.03 9.66 13.22
CA GLU A 391 -18.08 9.24 14.13
C GLU A 391 -17.76 7.86 14.72
N SER A 392 -17.93 7.73 16.04
CA SER A 392 -17.72 6.46 16.71
C SER A 392 -18.82 5.46 16.38
N GLU A 393 -18.43 4.22 16.11
CA GLU A 393 -19.36 3.10 15.91
C GLU A 393 -20.01 2.67 17.22
N ARG A 394 -19.29 2.79 18.36
CA ARG A 394 -19.80 2.50 19.69
C ARG A 394 -20.66 3.66 20.19
N GLN A 395 -21.95 3.60 19.91
CA GLN A 395 -22.90 4.64 20.31
C GLN A 395 -23.12 4.68 21.82
N ILE A 396 -23.24 5.89 22.36
CA ILE A 396 -23.67 6.12 23.73
C ILE A 396 -25.19 6.06 23.75
N ASP A 397 -25.78 5.07 24.44
CA ASP A 397 -27.22 4.94 24.58
C ASP A 397 -27.69 5.84 25.76
N TYR A 398 -28.19 6.99 25.39
CA TYR A 398 -28.84 7.92 26.32
C TYR A 398 -30.24 8.25 25.84
N ARG A 399 -31.23 7.96 26.66
CA ARG A 399 -32.64 8.32 26.40
C ARG A 399 -33.09 9.34 27.42
N LYS A 400 -33.22 10.58 26.98
CA LYS A 400 -33.77 11.66 27.80
C LYS A 400 -35.21 11.31 28.24
N GLN A 401 -35.44 11.23 29.52
CA GLN A 401 -36.80 11.05 30.05
C GLN A 401 -37.57 12.36 29.90
N GLU A 402 -38.76 12.28 29.31
CA GLU A 402 -39.69 13.42 29.30
C GLU A 402 -40.15 13.74 30.73
N ARG A 403 -39.73 14.87 31.25
CA ARG A 403 -40.14 15.37 32.59
C ARG A 403 -40.93 16.64 32.42
N MET A 404 -42.06 16.76 33.18
CA MET A 404 -42.84 17.98 33.20
C MET A 404 -42.21 19.09 34.07
N GLU A 405 -41.18 18.78 34.83
CA GLU A 405 -40.46 19.71 35.69
C GLU A 405 -39.32 20.40 34.94
N VAL A 406 -39.04 21.65 35.32
CA VAL A 406 -37.94 22.42 34.75
C VAL A 406 -36.63 21.73 35.11
N GLY A 407 -35.86 21.31 34.10
CA GLY A 407 -34.55 20.69 34.28
C GLY A 407 -33.52 21.69 34.85
N ASP A 408 -32.51 21.17 35.49
CA ASP A 408 -31.34 21.92 35.96
C ASP A 408 -30.10 21.58 35.10
N GLU A 409 -28.95 22.20 35.36
CA GLU A 409 -27.70 21.98 34.64
C GLU A 409 -27.25 20.50 34.63
N LEU A 410 -27.65 19.71 35.65
CA LEU A 410 -27.34 18.28 35.73
C LEU A 410 -28.14 17.44 34.73
N THR A 411 -29.34 17.86 34.37
CA THR A 411 -30.21 17.14 33.42
C THR A 411 -29.70 17.26 31.99
N ASP A 412 -28.91 18.29 31.66
CA ASP A 412 -28.34 18.49 30.34
C ASP A 412 -26.91 17.89 30.19
N LEU A 413 -26.30 17.42 31.30
CA LEU A 413 -24.97 16.84 31.30
C LEU A 413 -24.85 15.59 30.41
N PRO A 414 -25.77 14.61 30.45
CA PRO A 414 -25.68 13.42 29.59
C PRO A 414 -25.67 13.76 28.11
N GLU A 415 -26.51 14.68 27.66
CA GLU A 415 -26.63 15.13 26.28
C GLU A 415 -25.30 15.77 25.82
N LYS A 416 -24.72 16.66 26.64
CA LYS A 416 -23.42 17.27 26.38
C LYS A 416 -22.30 16.25 26.29
N ILE A 417 -22.35 15.18 27.10
CA ILE A 417 -21.35 14.11 27.04
C ILE A 417 -21.52 13.29 25.75
N CYS A 418 -22.77 12.96 25.38
CA CYS A 418 -23.02 12.27 24.12
C CYS A 418 -22.46 13.07 22.94
N ASP A 419 -22.69 14.38 22.89
CA ASP A 419 -22.17 15.25 21.83
C ASP A 419 -20.65 15.37 21.87
N MET A 420 -20.04 15.46 23.05
CA MET A 420 -18.60 15.60 23.24
C MET A 420 -17.83 14.35 22.76
N TYR A 421 -18.39 13.17 23.03
CA TYR A 421 -17.76 11.89 22.70
C TYR A 421 -18.38 11.18 21.48
N ALA A 422 -19.20 11.90 20.70
CA ALA A 422 -19.80 11.35 19.48
C ALA A 422 -18.78 11.02 18.42
N LYS A 423 -17.63 11.69 18.43
CA LYS A 423 -16.56 11.56 17.45
C LYS A 423 -15.26 11.15 18.12
N ILE A 424 -14.41 10.51 17.31
CA ILE A 424 -13.03 10.15 17.64
C ILE A 424 -12.12 11.05 16.81
N ASP A 425 -11.26 11.82 17.46
CA ASP A 425 -10.30 12.67 16.79
C ASP A 425 -9.06 11.88 16.38
N HIS A 426 -8.35 12.35 15.37
CA HIS A 426 -7.15 11.69 14.80
C HIS A 426 -7.36 10.25 14.30
N ALA A 427 -8.59 9.85 14.08
CA ALA A 427 -8.92 8.56 13.50
C ALA A 427 -8.67 8.54 11.98
N PRO A 428 -8.36 7.36 11.40
CA PRO A 428 -8.17 7.24 9.96
C PRO A 428 -9.45 7.52 9.18
N VAL A 429 -9.34 8.36 8.15
CA VAL A 429 -10.39 8.61 7.17
C VAL A 429 -10.02 7.87 5.89
N TYR A 430 -10.94 7.14 5.32
CA TYR A 430 -10.72 6.28 4.15
C TYR A 430 -11.81 6.47 3.08
N ALA A 431 -11.47 6.10 1.85
CA ALA A 431 -12.41 5.96 0.75
C ALA A 431 -12.70 4.49 0.49
N ASP A 432 -13.95 4.11 0.40
CA ASP A 432 -14.38 2.76 0.03
C ASP A 432 -14.47 2.65 -1.49
N LEU A 433 -13.41 2.10 -2.10
CA LEU A 433 -13.34 1.90 -3.53
C LEU A 433 -14.12 0.66 -3.99
N LYS A 434 -14.33 -0.34 -3.12
CA LYS A 434 -15.04 -1.59 -3.46
C LYS A 434 -16.49 -1.32 -3.85
N ASN A 435 -17.14 -0.44 -3.10
CA ASN A 435 -18.56 -0.12 -3.29
C ASN A 435 -18.78 1.17 -4.12
N ALA A 436 -17.71 1.85 -4.52
CA ALA A 436 -17.78 3.04 -5.35
C ALA A 436 -17.72 2.68 -6.85
N ASN A 437 -18.62 3.26 -7.63
CA ASN A 437 -18.52 3.20 -9.10
C ASN A 437 -17.41 4.12 -9.60
N ALA A 438 -17.38 5.33 -9.08
CA ALA A 438 -16.36 6.32 -9.35
C ALA A 438 -16.12 7.20 -8.13
N VAL A 439 -14.85 7.55 -7.94
CA VAL A 439 -14.38 8.47 -6.91
C VAL A 439 -13.72 9.66 -7.61
N GLY A 440 -14.12 10.87 -7.23
CA GLY A 440 -13.49 12.10 -7.71
C GLY A 440 -12.50 12.64 -6.69
N VAL A 441 -11.29 12.94 -7.10
CA VAL A 441 -10.27 13.64 -6.29
C VAL A 441 -10.02 15.00 -6.93
N VAL A 442 -10.32 16.06 -6.21
CA VAL A 442 -10.26 17.45 -6.71
C VAL A 442 -9.22 18.24 -5.93
N GLY A 443 -8.36 18.97 -6.62
CA GLY A 443 -7.35 19.80 -5.97
C GLY A 443 -6.32 20.39 -6.93
N GLU A 444 -5.30 21.02 -6.38
CA GLU A 444 -4.15 21.48 -7.15
C GLU A 444 -3.32 20.29 -7.65
N LYS A 445 -2.69 20.41 -8.83
CA LYS A 445 -1.89 19.33 -9.44
C LYS A 445 -0.90 18.67 -8.49
N LYS A 446 -0.23 19.43 -7.64
CA LYS A 446 0.73 18.90 -6.66
C LYS A 446 0.05 18.04 -5.59
N ALA A 447 -1.10 18.47 -5.09
CA ALA A 447 -1.90 17.74 -4.11
C ALA A 447 -2.49 16.47 -4.73
N LEU A 448 -3.00 16.56 -5.97
CA LEU A 448 -3.51 15.42 -6.74
C LEU A 448 -2.44 14.35 -6.94
N TYR A 449 -1.23 14.74 -7.34
CA TYR A 449 -0.12 13.81 -7.50
C TYR A 449 0.31 13.15 -6.19
N ALA A 450 0.32 13.92 -5.09
CA ALA A 450 0.60 13.38 -3.76
C ALA A 450 -0.43 12.32 -3.35
N MET A 451 -1.72 12.62 -3.53
CA MET A 451 -2.80 11.68 -3.21
C MET A 451 -2.80 10.46 -4.15
N PHE A 452 -2.49 10.65 -5.43
CA PHE A 452 -2.30 9.55 -6.38
C PHE A 452 -1.23 8.55 -5.89
N LYS A 453 -0.07 9.06 -5.43
CA LYS A 453 0.99 8.21 -4.87
C LYS A 453 0.51 7.44 -3.65
N ASN A 454 -0.13 8.14 -2.72
CA ASN A 454 -0.64 7.53 -1.50
C ASN A 454 -1.62 6.39 -1.81
N ILE A 455 -2.59 6.64 -2.69
CA ILE A 455 -3.58 5.63 -3.11
C ILE A 455 -2.90 4.44 -3.81
N ALA A 456 -1.99 4.70 -4.74
CA ALA A 456 -1.31 3.64 -5.48
C ALA A 456 -0.44 2.75 -4.57
N ILE A 457 0.24 3.34 -3.57
CA ILE A 457 1.08 2.60 -2.62
C ILE A 457 0.21 1.82 -1.63
N ASP A 458 -0.84 2.42 -1.03
CA ASP A 458 -1.75 1.72 -0.12
C ASP A 458 -2.36 0.48 -0.81
N ILE A 459 -2.88 0.63 -2.02
CA ILE A 459 -3.42 -0.50 -2.78
C ILE A 459 -2.34 -1.57 -3.01
N SER A 460 -1.14 -1.15 -3.40
CA SER A 460 -0.08 -2.09 -3.80
C SER A 460 0.55 -2.82 -2.62
N VAL A 461 0.52 -2.25 -1.43
CA VAL A 461 1.06 -2.88 -0.21
C VAL A 461 0.01 -3.75 0.48
N ARG A 462 -1.26 -3.30 0.52
CA ARG A 462 -2.31 -4.01 1.26
C ARG A 462 -3.01 -5.11 0.49
N HIS A 463 -3.01 -5.05 -0.84
CA HIS A 463 -3.73 -6.00 -1.68
C HIS A 463 -2.78 -6.82 -2.55
N TYR A 464 -3.08 -8.08 -2.70
CA TYR A 464 -2.34 -8.97 -3.57
C TYR A 464 -2.59 -8.62 -5.06
N TYR A 465 -1.54 -8.61 -5.87
CA TYR A 465 -1.62 -8.24 -7.29
C TYR A 465 -2.45 -9.22 -8.16
N GLY A 466 -2.73 -10.43 -7.67
CA GLY A 466 -3.68 -11.35 -8.28
C GLY A 466 -5.14 -10.99 -7.96
N ASP A 467 -5.40 -10.32 -6.83
CA ASP A 467 -6.74 -9.88 -6.42
C ASP A 467 -7.10 -8.50 -6.96
N VAL A 468 -6.11 -7.61 -7.08
CA VAL A 468 -6.30 -6.22 -7.52
C VAL A 468 -5.32 -5.87 -8.62
N ARG A 469 -5.80 -5.35 -9.74
CA ARG A 469 -4.99 -4.80 -10.83
C ARG A 469 -5.19 -3.30 -10.94
N LEU A 470 -4.09 -2.58 -11.14
CA LEU A 470 -4.08 -1.16 -11.38
C LEU A 470 -4.03 -0.86 -12.87
N PHE A 471 -4.77 0.18 -13.27
CA PHE A 471 -4.75 0.75 -14.61
C PHE A 471 -4.50 2.24 -14.47
N LEU A 472 -3.52 2.77 -15.19
CA LEU A 472 -3.15 4.18 -15.10
C LEU A 472 -3.41 4.90 -16.41
N LEU A 473 -4.12 6.02 -16.35
CA LEU A 473 -4.33 6.94 -17.46
C LEU A 473 -3.70 8.28 -17.07
N VAL A 474 -2.46 8.54 -17.52
CA VAL A 474 -1.63 9.66 -17.05
C VAL A 474 -1.09 10.48 -18.21
N ASP A 475 -0.88 11.79 -18.00
CA ASP A 475 -0.42 12.71 -19.03
C ASP A 475 1.10 12.66 -19.25
N ASP A 476 1.88 12.68 -18.16
CA ASP A 476 3.33 12.75 -18.21
C ASP A 476 3.96 11.43 -17.75
N GLU A 477 4.47 10.66 -18.70
CA GLU A 477 5.12 9.40 -18.44
C GLU A 477 6.30 9.49 -17.47
N LYS A 478 7.08 10.57 -17.56
CA LYS A 478 8.28 10.74 -16.72
C LYS A 478 7.91 10.93 -15.25
N GLN A 479 6.83 11.63 -14.97
CA GLN A 479 6.35 11.86 -13.62
C GLN A 479 5.93 10.54 -12.94
N TYR A 480 5.45 9.58 -13.74
CA TYR A 480 4.95 8.27 -13.25
C TYR A 480 5.91 7.11 -13.55
N GLU A 481 7.18 7.39 -13.85
CA GLU A 481 8.18 6.34 -14.12
C GLU A 481 8.38 5.39 -12.94
N TRP A 482 8.28 5.91 -11.71
CA TRP A 482 8.45 5.14 -10.48
C TRP A 482 7.46 3.98 -10.34
N VAL A 483 6.25 4.09 -10.88
CA VAL A 483 5.18 3.10 -10.72
C VAL A 483 5.30 1.90 -11.68
N ARG A 484 6.12 1.99 -12.73
CA ARG A 484 6.18 1.00 -13.83
C ARG A 484 6.50 -0.42 -13.39
N MET A 485 7.30 -0.58 -12.33
CA MET A 485 7.71 -1.88 -11.82
C MET A 485 6.67 -2.55 -10.90
N LEU A 486 5.57 -1.88 -10.58
CA LEU A 486 4.54 -2.45 -9.73
C LEU A 486 3.94 -3.74 -10.34
N PRO A 487 3.90 -4.85 -9.58
CA PRO A 487 3.28 -6.10 -10.04
C PRO A 487 1.82 -5.93 -10.44
N HIS A 488 1.09 -5.06 -9.75
CA HIS A 488 -0.32 -4.74 -9.98
C HIS A 488 -0.62 -4.16 -11.38
N LEU A 489 0.39 -3.61 -12.05
CA LEU A 489 0.27 -3.09 -13.42
C LEU A 489 0.51 -4.15 -14.48
N GLY A 490 1.03 -5.30 -14.10
CA GLY A 490 1.30 -6.40 -15.03
C GLY A 490 0.02 -7.05 -15.54
N ASN A 491 0.06 -7.51 -16.78
CA ASN A 491 -0.99 -8.36 -17.33
C ASN A 491 -0.40 -9.68 -17.87
N GLU A 492 -1.25 -10.63 -18.21
CA GLU A 492 -0.86 -11.95 -18.71
C GLU A 492 -0.07 -11.93 -20.03
N LYS A 493 -0.12 -10.81 -20.76
CA LYS A 493 0.61 -10.62 -22.03
C LYS A 493 2.01 -10.02 -21.83
N GLY A 494 2.44 -9.79 -20.58
CA GLY A 494 3.72 -9.15 -20.24
C GLY A 494 3.77 -7.67 -20.55
N THR A 495 2.61 -7.00 -20.71
CA THR A 495 2.50 -5.55 -20.88
C THR A 495 2.06 -4.89 -19.58
N ARG A 496 2.25 -3.58 -19.49
CA ARG A 496 1.81 -2.78 -18.33
C ARG A 496 0.54 -2.01 -18.66
N ASN A 497 -0.37 -1.93 -17.70
CA ASN A 497 -1.66 -1.25 -17.84
C ASN A 497 -1.50 0.27 -17.64
N ILE A 498 -0.66 0.91 -18.46
CA ILE A 498 -0.39 2.36 -18.43
C ILE A 498 -0.75 2.97 -19.78
N VAL A 499 -1.54 4.02 -19.77
CA VAL A 499 -1.92 4.83 -20.93
C VAL A 499 -1.39 6.24 -20.74
N CYS A 500 -0.62 6.73 -21.69
CA CYS A 500 -0.16 8.12 -21.70
C CYS A 500 -0.25 8.76 -23.10
N ASN A 501 -0.85 8.10 -24.08
CA ASN A 501 -1.14 8.67 -25.40
C ASN A 501 -2.35 8.01 -26.06
N ASN A 502 -2.76 8.57 -27.22
CA ASN A 502 -3.92 8.09 -27.95
C ASN A 502 -3.74 6.68 -28.58
N GLU A 503 -2.51 6.24 -28.84
CA GLU A 503 -2.26 4.91 -29.41
C GLU A 503 -2.39 3.83 -28.33
N SER A 504 -1.75 4.04 -27.18
CA SER A 504 -1.86 3.14 -26.03
C SER A 504 -3.29 3.05 -25.49
N LYS A 505 -4.04 4.14 -25.57
CA LYS A 505 -5.45 4.24 -25.20
C LYS A 505 -6.31 3.21 -25.92
N ASN A 506 -6.20 3.13 -27.25
CA ASN A 506 -7.13 2.31 -28.04
C ASN A 506 -7.04 0.84 -27.64
N ASN A 507 -5.82 0.32 -27.49
CA ASN A 507 -5.60 -1.06 -27.08
C ASN A 507 -6.11 -1.34 -25.66
N LEU A 508 -5.84 -0.44 -24.70
CA LEU A 508 -6.29 -0.64 -23.32
C LEU A 508 -7.82 -0.52 -23.22
N PHE A 509 -8.42 0.47 -23.88
CA PHE A 509 -9.87 0.66 -23.83
C PHE A 509 -10.62 -0.49 -24.49
N GLU A 510 -10.12 -1.04 -25.58
CA GLU A 510 -10.71 -2.25 -26.17
C GLU A 510 -10.59 -3.46 -25.25
N ASN A 511 -9.45 -3.65 -24.58
CA ASN A 511 -9.26 -4.73 -23.63
C ASN A 511 -10.19 -4.58 -22.41
N LEU A 512 -10.26 -3.38 -21.83
CA LEU A 512 -11.20 -3.07 -20.75
C LEU A 512 -12.65 -3.27 -21.16
N PHE A 513 -13.02 -2.85 -22.38
CA PHE A 513 -14.37 -3.01 -22.89
C PHE A 513 -14.74 -4.50 -23.07
N ARG A 514 -13.83 -5.31 -23.60
CA ARG A 514 -14.03 -6.76 -23.73
C ARG A 514 -14.17 -7.42 -22.36
N GLU A 515 -13.33 -7.03 -21.42
CA GLU A 515 -13.36 -7.53 -20.04
C GLU A 515 -14.69 -7.17 -19.36
N LEU A 516 -15.15 -5.93 -19.48
CA LEU A 516 -16.42 -5.48 -18.93
C LEU A 516 -17.62 -6.25 -19.53
N ASN A 517 -17.63 -6.44 -20.85
CA ASN A 517 -18.65 -7.24 -21.52
C ASN A 517 -18.64 -8.70 -21.01
N TYR A 518 -17.47 -9.29 -20.84
CA TYR A 518 -17.34 -10.65 -20.34
C TYR A 518 -17.89 -10.76 -18.91
N ARG A 519 -17.54 -9.82 -18.01
CA ARG A 519 -18.01 -9.78 -16.62
C ARG A 519 -19.53 -9.55 -16.55
N GLU A 520 -20.07 -8.69 -17.39
CA GLU A 520 -21.53 -8.47 -17.47
C GLU A 520 -22.29 -9.75 -17.84
N GLN A 521 -21.75 -10.53 -18.78
CA GLN A 521 -22.37 -11.79 -19.24
C GLN A 521 -22.19 -12.94 -18.24
N THR A 522 -21.02 -13.08 -17.68
CA THR A 522 -20.67 -14.23 -16.81
C THR A 522 -20.94 -13.99 -15.34
N LYS A 523 -21.05 -12.73 -14.91
CA LYS A 523 -21.11 -12.29 -13.51
C LYS A 523 -19.92 -12.81 -12.67
N ASN A 524 -18.80 -13.11 -13.33
CA ASN A 524 -17.58 -13.56 -12.69
C ASN A 524 -16.59 -12.39 -12.57
N ILE A 525 -16.06 -12.18 -11.38
CA ILE A 525 -15.04 -11.16 -11.08
C ILE A 525 -13.73 -11.88 -10.74
N PRO A 526 -12.87 -12.14 -11.73
CA PRO A 526 -11.61 -12.85 -11.51
C PRO A 526 -10.65 -12.04 -10.63
N TYR A 527 -10.63 -10.73 -10.79
CA TYR A 527 -9.85 -9.75 -10.02
C TYR A 527 -10.55 -8.40 -10.05
N TYR A 528 -10.24 -7.54 -9.10
CA TYR A 528 -10.75 -6.17 -9.08
C TYR A 528 -9.82 -5.26 -9.88
N CYS A 529 -10.40 -4.24 -10.54
CA CYS A 529 -9.64 -3.25 -11.31
C CYS A 529 -9.82 -1.87 -10.69
N VAL A 530 -8.72 -1.23 -10.32
CA VAL A 530 -8.71 0.18 -9.92
C VAL A 530 -8.08 0.99 -11.05
N ILE A 531 -8.85 1.89 -11.63
CA ILE A 531 -8.47 2.69 -12.78
C ILE A 531 -8.21 4.12 -12.31
N LEU A 532 -6.94 4.50 -12.21
CA LEU A 532 -6.51 5.83 -11.78
C LEU A 532 -6.41 6.74 -13.02
N VAL A 533 -7.25 7.77 -13.07
CA VAL A 533 -7.44 8.62 -14.24
C VAL A 533 -6.99 10.05 -13.93
N GLU A 534 -5.82 10.45 -14.38
CA GLU A 534 -5.36 11.84 -14.39
C GLU A 534 -5.76 12.53 -15.71
N ASN A 535 -5.68 11.80 -16.82
CA ASN A 535 -6.18 12.25 -18.11
C ASN A 535 -7.25 11.30 -18.63
N GLU A 536 -8.40 11.83 -18.92
CA GLU A 536 -9.55 11.05 -19.38
C GLU A 536 -9.34 10.39 -20.76
N PHE A 537 -8.43 10.88 -21.59
CA PHE A 537 -8.21 10.42 -22.97
C PHE A 537 -9.51 10.21 -23.78
N GLY A 538 -10.58 10.94 -23.44
CA GLY A 538 -11.89 10.83 -24.06
C GLY A 538 -12.69 9.58 -23.65
N ILE A 539 -12.46 9.05 -22.46
CA ILE A 539 -13.21 7.91 -21.90
C ILE A 539 -14.72 8.16 -21.90
N LYS A 540 -15.14 9.42 -21.69
CA LYS A 540 -16.56 9.85 -21.72
C LYS A 540 -17.24 9.59 -23.08
N ASN A 541 -16.47 9.58 -24.16
CA ASN A 541 -16.97 9.35 -25.53
C ASN A 541 -16.77 7.88 -25.98
N HIS A 542 -16.12 7.06 -25.17
CA HIS A 542 -15.89 5.66 -25.47
C HIS A 542 -17.03 4.79 -24.90
N PRO A 543 -17.37 3.65 -25.51
CA PRO A 543 -18.39 2.72 -25.00
C PRO A 543 -18.18 2.25 -23.55
N ILE A 544 -16.97 2.34 -23.01
CA ILE A 544 -16.66 2.07 -21.58
C ILE A 544 -17.47 2.98 -20.66
N SER A 545 -17.76 4.23 -21.07
CA SER A 545 -18.46 5.21 -20.25
C SER A 545 -19.80 4.70 -19.70
N ARG A 546 -20.49 3.85 -20.44
CA ARG A 546 -21.76 3.22 -20.02
C ARG A 546 -21.62 2.31 -18.80
N TYR A 547 -20.41 1.81 -18.53
CA TYR A 547 -20.15 0.93 -17.41
C TYR A 547 -19.73 1.66 -16.14
N ILE A 548 -19.38 2.96 -16.25
CA ILE A 548 -18.94 3.75 -15.09
C ILE A 548 -20.04 3.78 -14.01
N GLU A 549 -21.31 3.89 -14.40
CA GLU A 549 -22.46 3.91 -13.48
C GLU A 549 -22.64 2.62 -12.67
N ARG A 550 -22.08 1.51 -13.15
CA ARG A 550 -22.23 0.15 -12.60
C ARG A 550 -20.88 -0.53 -12.40
N ALA A 551 -19.82 0.25 -12.31
CA ALA A 551 -18.47 -0.28 -12.29
C ALA A 551 -18.23 -1.19 -11.06
N ALA A 552 -18.74 -0.82 -9.89
CA ALA A 552 -18.63 -1.61 -8.67
C ALA A 552 -19.23 -3.02 -8.80
N GLU A 553 -20.40 -3.15 -9.45
CA GLU A 553 -21.04 -4.46 -9.70
C GLU A 553 -20.17 -5.38 -10.57
N LEU A 554 -19.29 -4.79 -11.38
CA LEU A 554 -18.39 -5.50 -12.29
C LEU A 554 -16.98 -5.65 -11.72
N GLY A 555 -16.75 -5.29 -10.44
CA GLY A 555 -15.46 -5.33 -9.79
C GLY A 555 -14.46 -4.32 -10.36
N MET A 556 -14.94 -3.15 -10.76
CA MET A 556 -14.13 -2.04 -11.25
C MET A 556 -14.48 -0.76 -10.52
N VAL A 557 -13.49 0.13 -10.35
CA VAL A 557 -13.67 1.47 -9.83
C VAL A 557 -12.81 2.44 -10.61
N PHE A 558 -13.36 3.62 -10.88
CA PHE A 558 -12.65 4.71 -11.52
C PHE A 558 -12.32 5.79 -10.49
N VAL A 559 -11.07 6.19 -10.40
CA VAL A 559 -10.62 7.29 -9.54
C VAL A 559 -10.14 8.43 -10.43
N PHE A 560 -10.92 9.51 -10.50
CA PHE A 560 -10.64 10.67 -11.35
C PHE A 560 -9.90 11.74 -10.56
N PHE A 561 -8.76 12.19 -11.07
CA PHE A 561 -7.96 13.27 -10.50
C PHE A 561 -8.14 14.54 -11.33
N GLU A 562 -8.92 15.49 -10.82
CA GLU A 562 -9.29 16.68 -11.57
C GLU A 562 -9.01 17.97 -10.79
N THR A 563 -8.68 19.03 -11.52
CA THR A 563 -8.43 20.34 -10.92
C THR A 563 -9.70 21.10 -10.51
N SER A 564 -10.86 20.65 -10.96
CA SER A 564 -12.16 21.26 -10.68
C SER A 564 -13.24 20.19 -10.61
N ALA A 565 -14.14 20.32 -9.65
CA ALA A 565 -15.28 19.41 -9.48
C ALA A 565 -16.22 19.38 -10.70
N GLU A 566 -16.29 20.46 -11.47
CA GLU A 566 -17.12 20.55 -12.67
C GLU A 566 -16.70 19.60 -13.79
N LYS A 567 -15.45 19.14 -13.76
CA LYS A 567 -14.91 18.21 -14.75
C LYS A 567 -15.17 16.75 -14.40
N LEU A 568 -15.54 16.46 -13.16
CA LEU A 568 -15.81 15.10 -12.72
C LEU A 568 -17.01 14.50 -13.45
N PRO A 569 -17.03 13.17 -13.69
CA PRO A 569 -18.22 12.46 -14.14
C PRO A 569 -19.36 12.59 -13.11
N LEU A 570 -20.61 12.62 -13.61
CA LEU A 570 -21.82 12.74 -12.78
C LEU A 570 -22.02 11.56 -11.81
N HIS A 571 -21.33 10.44 -12.02
CA HIS A 571 -21.52 9.18 -11.29
C HIS A 571 -20.50 8.96 -10.17
N CYS A 572 -19.77 10.00 -9.76
CA CYS A 572 -18.90 9.92 -8.58
C CYS A 572 -19.76 9.87 -7.32
N ASN A 573 -19.72 8.72 -6.61
CA ASN A 573 -20.42 8.57 -5.32
C ASN A 573 -19.62 9.14 -4.15
N GLN A 574 -18.32 9.30 -4.32
CA GLN A 574 -17.43 9.87 -3.32
C GLN A 574 -16.60 10.97 -3.97
N ILE A 575 -16.50 12.11 -3.30
CA ILE A 575 -15.70 13.25 -3.78
C ILE A 575 -14.73 13.66 -2.67
N VAL A 576 -13.46 13.55 -2.99
CA VAL A 576 -12.34 13.98 -2.14
C VAL A 576 -11.87 15.34 -2.63
N THR A 577 -11.90 16.35 -1.78
CA THR A 577 -11.40 17.69 -2.10
C THR A 577 -10.13 17.97 -1.30
N LEU A 578 -9.05 18.30 -1.98
CA LEU A 578 -7.75 18.58 -1.38
C LEU A 578 -7.47 20.08 -1.39
N THR A 579 -6.97 20.60 -0.27
CA THR A 579 -6.53 22.00 -0.12
C THR A 579 -5.01 22.11 -0.14
N SER A 580 -4.49 23.32 -0.24
CA SER A 580 -3.05 23.59 -0.35
C SER A 580 -2.23 23.31 0.92
N GLY A 581 -2.85 22.98 2.05
CA GLY A 581 -2.22 22.79 3.36
C GLY A 581 -2.06 21.35 3.82
N HIS A 582 -2.09 20.35 2.93
CA HIS A 582 -2.19 18.93 3.30
C HIS A 582 -3.50 18.57 4.05
N GLU A 583 -4.50 19.38 3.88
CA GLU A 583 -5.84 19.17 4.39
C GLU A 583 -6.75 18.72 3.25
N GLY A 584 -7.80 17.99 3.58
CA GLY A 584 -8.80 17.58 2.62
C GLY A 584 -10.12 17.26 3.29
N ASN A 585 -11.11 17.01 2.47
CA ASN A 585 -12.39 16.48 2.93
C ASN A 585 -12.91 15.43 1.94
N ILE A 586 -13.66 14.48 2.45
CA ILE A 586 -14.41 13.51 1.65
C ILE A 586 -15.89 13.72 1.86
N CYS A 587 -16.64 13.80 0.77
CA CYS A 587 -18.09 13.88 0.73
C CYS A 587 -18.67 12.58 0.18
N LEU A 588 -19.52 11.92 0.97
CA LEU A 588 -20.22 10.68 0.59
C LEU A 588 -21.64 11.03 0.17
N SER A 589 -21.99 10.82 -1.11
CA SER A 589 -23.31 11.18 -1.63
C SER A 589 -24.44 10.27 -1.11
N GLU A 590 -24.13 9.04 -0.73
CA GLU A 590 -25.12 8.07 -0.22
C GLU A 590 -25.63 8.41 1.18
N ASN A 591 -24.82 9.11 1.98
CA ASN A 591 -25.13 9.44 3.39
C ASN A 591 -25.62 10.89 3.59
N GLY A 592 -26.32 11.46 2.61
CA GLY A 592 -26.89 12.81 2.75
C GLY A 592 -25.84 13.93 2.75
N ASN A 593 -24.79 13.81 1.96
CA ASN A 593 -23.67 14.76 1.87
C ASN A 593 -22.89 14.94 3.18
N LYS A 594 -22.65 13.86 3.90
CA LYS A 594 -21.80 13.87 5.07
C LYS A 594 -20.38 14.20 4.66
N VAL A 595 -19.82 15.27 5.21
CA VAL A 595 -18.46 15.72 4.92
C VAL A 595 -17.57 15.35 6.09
N GLN A 596 -16.48 14.65 5.81
CA GLN A 596 -15.44 14.34 6.79
C GLN A 596 -14.15 15.07 6.40
N GLU A 597 -13.61 15.85 7.30
CA GLU A 597 -12.34 16.56 7.12
C GLU A 597 -11.18 15.67 7.56
N PHE A 598 -10.04 15.79 6.88
CA PHE A 598 -8.82 15.05 7.22
C PHE A 598 -7.54 15.82 6.87
N GLU A 599 -6.47 15.45 7.56
CA GLU A 599 -5.10 15.86 7.25
C GLU A 599 -4.33 14.68 6.68
N TYR A 600 -3.58 14.87 5.60
CA TYR A 600 -2.81 13.80 4.95
C TYR A 600 -1.32 14.10 4.87
N GLN A 601 -0.53 13.05 4.88
CA GLN A 601 0.91 13.10 4.63
C GLN A 601 1.20 12.62 3.21
N ALA A 602 2.10 13.31 2.52
CA ALA A 602 2.54 12.94 1.19
C ALA A 602 3.88 12.21 1.27
N ILE A 603 3.98 11.04 0.66
CA ILE A 603 5.25 10.34 0.48
C ILE A 603 6.05 10.99 -0.64
N SER A 604 7.38 10.97 -0.51
CA SER A 604 8.31 11.44 -1.54
C SER A 604 8.37 10.45 -2.72
N ASP A 605 8.82 10.92 -3.88
CA ASP A 605 9.03 10.06 -5.06
C ASP A 605 10.09 8.99 -4.80
N MET A 606 11.09 9.31 -3.97
CA MET A 606 12.12 8.36 -3.56
C MET A 606 11.54 7.22 -2.71
N GLN A 607 10.66 7.52 -1.76
CA GLN A 607 9.99 6.50 -0.93
C GLN A 607 9.07 5.63 -1.78
N ALA A 608 8.26 6.25 -2.65
CA ALA A 608 7.38 5.52 -3.55
C ALA A 608 8.18 4.60 -4.49
N GLY A 609 9.28 5.10 -5.07
CA GLY A 609 10.19 4.30 -5.90
C GLY A 609 10.84 3.15 -5.14
N ALA A 610 11.27 3.37 -3.88
CA ALA A 610 11.84 2.32 -3.05
C ALA A 610 10.82 1.20 -2.76
N VAL A 611 9.59 1.55 -2.39
CA VAL A 611 8.51 0.56 -2.19
C VAL A 611 8.28 -0.26 -3.46
N VAL A 612 8.21 0.39 -4.61
CA VAL A 612 8.00 -0.30 -5.89
C VAL A 612 9.16 -1.25 -6.22
N GLN A 613 10.40 -0.84 -5.99
CA GLN A 613 11.57 -1.70 -6.18
C GLN A 613 11.56 -2.93 -5.27
N MET A 614 11.08 -2.79 -4.04
CA MET A 614 10.93 -3.91 -3.10
C MET A 614 9.82 -4.87 -3.52
N LEU A 615 8.70 -4.36 -4.02
CA LEU A 615 7.55 -5.18 -4.43
C LEU A 615 7.72 -5.84 -5.80
N ALA A 616 8.49 -5.24 -6.71
CA ALA A 616 8.67 -5.70 -8.08
C ALA A 616 9.10 -7.18 -8.21
N PRO A 617 10.08 -7.69 -7.41
CA PRO A 617 10.53 -9.07 -7.49
C PRO A 617 9.69 -10.05 -6.64
N VAL A 618 8.71 -9.59 -5.87
CA VAL A 618 7.98 -10.43 -4.91
C VAL A 618 7.09 -11.41 -5.65
N TYR A 619 7.36 -12.70 -5.50
CA TYR A 619 6.50 -13.77 -5.92
C TYR A 619 5.64 -14.24 -4.73
N CYS A 620 4.33 -14.15 -4.88
CA CYS A 620 3.37 -14.61 -3.88
C CYS A 620 2.67 -15.86 -4.43
N GLU A 621 2.85 -17.01 -3.79
CA GLU A 621 2.06 -18.18 -4.09
C GLU A 621 0.65 -18.03 -3.51
N GLU A 622 -0.36 -18.26 -4.32
CA GLU A 622 -1.70 -18.55 -3.82
C GLU A 622 -1.65 -19.92 -3.11
N ILE A 623 -1.40 -19.91 -1.82
CA ILE A 623 -1.67 -21.10 -1.02
C ILE A 623 -3.19 -21.19 -0.96
N GLY A 624 -3.75 -21.99 -1.86
CA GLY A 624 -5.16 -22.33 -1.78
C GLY A 624 -5.42 -22.89 -0.39
N LEU A 625 -6.31 -22.26 0.35
CA LEU A 625 -6.77 -22.71 1.69
C LEU A 625 -7.17 -24.19 1.71
N GLU A 626 -7.43 -24.79 0.55
CA GLU A 626 -7.71 -26.21 0.40
C GLU A 626 -6.53 -27.14 0.70
N ASN A 627 -5.28 -26.66 0.59
CA ASN A 627 -4.09 -27.48 0.89
C ASN A 627 -3.65 -27.43 2.35
N SER A 628 -4.10 -26.47 3.14
CA SER A 628 -3.77 -26.37 4.57
C SER A 628 -4.70 -27.18 5.47
N LEU A 629 -5.77 -27.76 4.93
CA LEU A 629 -6.74 -28.60 5.63
C LEU A 629 -6.61 -30.10 5.28
N ARG A 630 -5.54 -30.50 4.58
CA ARG A 630 -5.18 -31.91 4.33
C ARG A 630 -3.89 -32.28 5.11
#